data_3069db3e7359b82427808ac6ca9b8679
#
_entry.id   3069db3e7359b82427808ac6ca9b8679
#
_cell.length_a   1.000
_cell.length_b   1.000
_cell.length_c   1.000
_cell.angle_alpha   90.00
_cell.angle_beta   90.00
_cell.angle_gamma   90.00
#
_symmetry.space_group_name_H-M   'P 1'
#
loop_
_entity.id
_entity.type
_entity.pdbx_description
1 polymer ?
#
loop_
_entity_poly.entity_id
_entity_poly.type
_entity_poly.pdbx_seq_one_letter_code
_entity_poly.pdbx_strand_id
1 'polypeptide(L)'
;MTTIAARQTKKGVEFAYDTRATWHHNVDGVDKVFTNGEVTFALSGNLRIANLLEHALEVPEFAEKDTDLVKWAVAKLIPAIVACVKEGDATNTKEGSVGLQLQGIFAVRGLCAYLADDGSVVLNSEGLYAVGSGSEFAIGALAHGSSPEEAVAIAARYDSYTGGPIRTLFVPNTKETK
;
A
#
# COMPACT_ATOMS: atom_id res chain seq x y z
N MET A 1 0.17 -14.09 0.47
CA MET A 1 -0.80 -13.35 -0.34
C MET A 1 -1.52 -12.37 0.56
N THR A 2 -2.38 -11.50 0.06
CA THR A 2 -2.78 -10.29 0.82
C THR A 2 -4.07 -9.75 0.23
N THR A 3 -4.91 -9.13 1.05
CA THR A 3 -5.93 -8.19 0.60
C THR A 3 -5.84 -6.93 1.45
N ILE A 4 -5.61 -5.82 0.78
CA ILE A 4 -5.65 -4.48 1.37
C ILE A 4 -6.70 -3.69 0.60
N ALA A 5 -7.54 -2.97 1.31
CA ALA A 5 -8.52 -2.03 0.78
C ALA A 5 -8.26 -0.64 1.37
N ALA A 6 -8.38 0.41 0.56
CA ALA A 6 -8.26 1.78 1.03
C ALA A 6 -9.30 2.69 0.37
N ARG A 7 -9.76 3.67 1.14
CA ARG A 7 -10.68 4.71 0.69
C ARG A 7 -10.17 6.08 1.10
N GLN A 8 -9.91 6.93 0.11
CA GLN A 8 -9.59 8.34 0.35
C GLN A 8 -10.89 9.13 0.53
N THR A 9 -10.95 9.91 1.59
CA THR A 9 -12.06 10.81 1.92
C THR A 9 -11.53 12.22 2.12
N LYS A 10 -12.41 13.20 2.32
CA LYS A 10 -12.01 14.57 2.71
C LYS A 10 -11.25 14.58 4.04
N LYS A 11 -11.56 13.67 4.95
CA LYS A 11 -10.95 13.60 6.30
C LYS A 11 -9.58 12.92 6.30
N GLY A 12 -9.28 12.09 5.28
CA GLY A 12 -8.05 11.31 5.21
C GLY A 12 -8.24 10.00 4.47
N VAL A 13 -7.34 9.07 4.68
CA VAL A 13 -7.34 7.74 4.05
C VAL A 13 -7.64 6.68 5.10
N GLU A 14 -8.67 5.89 4.84
CA GLU A 14 -9.04 4.71 5.62
C GLU A 14 -8.43 3.48 4.98
N PHE A 15 -7.69 2.68 5.73
CA PHE A 15 -7.13 1.40 5.32
C PHE A 15 -7.78 0.26 6.10
N ALA A 16 -7.97 -0.88 5.43
CA ALA A 16 -8.19 -2.16 6.07
C ALA A 16 -7.38 -3.24 5.36
N TYR A 17 -6.91 -4.24 6.11
CA TYR A 17 -6.09 -5.30 5.56
C TYR A 17 -6.23 -6.59 6.34
N ASP A 18 -6.07 -7.72 5.64
CA ASP A 18 -5.96 -9.03 6.26
C ASP A 18 -4.54 -9.24 6.80
N THR A 19 -4.38 -10.10 7.79
CA THR A 19 -3.10 -10.33 8.45
C THR A 19 -2.48 -11.70 8.13
N ARG A 20 -3.03 -12.45 7.15
CA ARG A 20 -2.49 -13.75 6.77
C ARG A 20 -1.30 -13.62 5.83
N ALA A 21 -0.18 -14.23 6.20
CA ALA A 21 0.93 -14.53 5.30
C ALA A 21 0.96 -16.03 5.01
N THR A 22 1.23 -16.40 3.76
CA THR A 22 1.25 -17.80 3.32
C THR A 22 2.64 -18.16 2.79
N TRP A 23 3.27 -19.14 3.41
CA TRP A 23 4.49 -19.80 2.96
C TRP A 23 4.18 -21.28 2.74
N HIS A 24 4.83 -22.21 3.48
CA HIS A 24 4.46 -23.62 3.54
C HIS A 24 3.20 -23.85 4.38
N HIS A 25 2.87 -22.91 5.25
CA HIS A 25 1.65 -22.89 6.08
C HIS A 25 1.20 -21.43 6.25
N ASN A 26 -0.01 -21.23 6.74
CA ASN A 26 -0.54 -19.91 7.03
C ASN A 26 0.02 -19.39 8.37
N VAL A 27 0.44 -18.14 8.37
CA VAL A 27 0.81 -17.38 9.58
C VAL A 27 -0.08 -16.16 9.64
N ASP A 28 -0.89 -16.06 10.68
CA ASP A 28 -1.78 -14.92 10.90
C ASP A 28 -1.12 -13.89 11.84
N GLY A 29 -1.53 -12.64 11.76
CA GLY A 29 -1.02 -11.55 12.59
C GLY A 29 0.11 -10.73 11.97
N VAL A 30 0.43 -10.94 10.69
CA VAL A 30 1.44 -10.17 9.96
C VAL A 30 0.88 -8.81 9.54
N ASP A 31 1.56 -7.73 9.96
CA ASP A 31 1.21 -6.38 9.50
C ASP A 31 1.65 -6.17 8.06
N LYS A 32 0.77 -5.58 7.27
CA LYS A 32 0.97 -5.28 5.85
C LYS A 32 0.85 -3.78 5.57
N VAL A 33 0.53 -3.03 6.60
CA VAL A 33 0.43 -1.57 6.59
C VAL A 33 1.29 -1.03 7.71
N PHE A 34 2.21 -0.15 7.39
CA PHE A 34 3.13 0.50 8.33
C PHE A 34 3.37 1.95 7.92
N THR A 35 3.87 2.74 8.86
CA THR A 35 4.24 4.14 8.60
C THR A 35 5.75 4.30 8.79
N ASN A 36 6.39 4.89 7.79
CA ASN A 36 7.79 5.30 7.85
C ASN A 36 7.86 6.80 7.50
N GLY A 37 8.35 7.62 8.42
CA GLY A 37 8.30 9.06 8.29
C GLY A 37 6.86 9.59 8.17
N GLU A 38 6.59 10.38 7.13
CA GLU A 38 5.24 10.91 6.84
C GLU A 38 4.41 9.99 5.93
N VAL A 39 5.00 8.90 5.42
CA VAL A 39 4.35 8.01 4.45
C VAL A 39 3.87 6.74 5.11
N THR A 40 2.61 6.44 4.92
CA THR A 40 2.03 5.13 5.25
C THR A 40 2.06 4.26 3.99
N PHE A 41 2.65 3.08 4.11
CA PHE A 41 2.71 2.07 3.06
C PHE A 41 1.78 0.91 3.39
N ALA A 42 1.03 0.46 2.39
CA ALA A 42 0.15 -0.69 2.45
C ALA A 42 0.55 -1.62 1.28
N LEU A 43 1.29 -2.70 1.56
CA LEU A 43 2.04 -3.44 0.56
C LEU A 43 1.61 -4.89 0.44
N SER A 44 1.56 -5.37 -0.79
CA SER A 44 1.34 -6.77 -1.15
C SER A 44 2.46 -7.26 -2.05
N GLY A 45 3.03 -8.44 -1.76
CA GLY A 45 4.11 -9.04 -2.53
C GLY A 45 5.27 -9.49 -1.66
N ASN A 46 6.48 -9.09 -1.98
CA ASN A 46 7.70 -9.55 -1.31
C ASN A 46 7.86 -8.91 0.08
N LEU A 47 7.72 -9.72 1.14
CA LEU A 47 7.81 -9.26 2.53
C LEU A 47 9.21 -8.71 2.88
N ARG A 48 10.30 -9.24 2.28
CA ARG A 48 11.64 -8.71 2.51
C ARG A 48 11.75 -7.26 2.05
N ILE A 49 11.14 -6.94 0.91
CA ILE A 49 11.13 -5.56 0.41
C ILE A 49 10.27 -4.69 1.32
N ALA A 50 9.10 -5.16 1.77
CA ALA A 50 8.29 -4.43 2.74
C ALA A 50 9.09 -4.10 4.02
N ASN A 51 9.85 -5.05 4.56
CA ASN A 51 10.71 -4.82 5.73
C ASN A 51 11.82 -3.79 5.45
N LEU A 52 12.42 -3.80 4.25
CA LEU A 52 13.40 -2.76 3.87
C LEU A 52 12.76 -1.38 3.81
N LEU A 53 11.54 -1.27 3.26
CA LEU A 53 10.83 0.00 3.20
C LEU A 53 10.39 0.49 4.58
N GLU A 54 10.09 -0.42 5.51
CA GLU A 54 9.72 -0.07 6.88
C GLU A 54 10.91 0.40 7.70
N HIS A 55 12.07 -0.28 7.59
CA HIS A 55 13.16 -0.14 8.55
C HIS A 55 14.43 0.52 7.99
N ALA A 56 14.61 0.55 6.67
CA ALA A 56 15.82 1.05 6.03
C ALA A 56 15.61 2.20 5.05
N LEU A 57 14.37 2.39 4.53
CA LEU A 57 14.09 3.46 3.59
C LEU A 57 14.16 4.83 4.28
N GLU A 58 15.00 5.71 3.76
CA GLU A 58 14.93 7.14 4.05
C GLU A 58 13.84 7.78 3.20
N VAL A 59 12.69 8.02 3.82
CA VAL A 59 11.52 8.59 3.13
C VAL A 59 11.78 10.06 2.80
N PRO A 60 11.71 10.48 1.52
CA PRO A 60 11.88 11.87 1.16
C PRO A 60 10.70 12.71 1.65
N GLU A 61 10.99 13.91 2.13
CA GLU A 61 9.98 14.85 2.60
C GLU A 61 8.96 15.18 1.50
N PHE A 62 7.68 15.10 1.85
CA PHE A 62 6.57 15.67 1.07
C PHE A 62 6.32 17.09 1.60
N ALA A 63 7.09 18.05 1.07
CA ALA A 63 7.06 19.43 1.56
C ALA A 63 5.70 20.13 1.28
N GLU A 64 5.38 21.21 2.01
CA GLU A 64 4.12 21.96 1.81
C GLU A 64 3.93 22.49 0.38
N LYS A 65 5.04 22.75 -0.34
CA LYS A 65 5.02 23.14 -1.75
C LYS A 65 4.72 22.01 -2.72
N ASP A 66 4.86 20.76 -2.30
CA ASP A 66 4.59 19.58 -3.12
C ASP A 66 3.06 19.36 -3.14
N THR A 67 2.38 19.86 -4.16
CA THR A 67 0.91 19.77 -4.30
C THR A 67 0.47 18.61 -5.18
N ASP A 68 1.39 18.06 -5.97
CA ASP A 68 1.17 16.96 -6.91
C ASP A 68 1.83 15.68 -6.36
N LEU A 69 1.00 14.78 -5.84
CA LEU A 69 1.44 13.52 -5.24
C LEU A 69 2.18 12.63 -6.24
N VAL A 70 1.69 12.54 -7.48
CA VAL A 70 2.31 11.69 -8.52
C VAL A 70 3.68 12.24 -8.89
N LYS A 71 3.76 13.55 -9.15
CA LYS A 71 5.04 14.20 -9.48
C LYS A 71 6.08 14.02 -8.37
N TRP A 72 5.68 14.21 -7.11
CA TRP A 72 6.58 13.99 -5.97
C TRP A 72 7.01 12.53 -5.86
N ALA A 73 6.06 11.60 -5.97
CA ALA A 73 6.36 10.17 -5.86
C ALA A 73 7.32 9.72 -6.96
N VAL A 74 7.06 10.07 -8.23
CA VAL A 74 7.92 9.69 -9.37
C VAL A 74 9.30 10.33 -9.27
N ALA A 75 9.38 11.59 -8.82
CA ALA A 75 10.65 12.31 -8.77
C ALA A 75 11.51 12.01 -7.54
N LYS A 76 10.90 11.62 -6.41
CA LYS A 76 11.60 11.45 -5.14
C LYS A 76 11.36 10.09 -4.49
N LEU A 77 10.09 9.68 -4.25
CA LEU A 77 9.79 8.48 -3.48
C LEU A 77 10.24 7.21 -4.22
N ILE A 78 9.88 7.06 -5.49
CA ILE A 78 10.24 5.87 -6.26
C ILE A 78 11.74 5.70 -6.42
N PRO A 79 12.54 6.73 -6.76
CA PRO A 79 13.99 6.63 -6.76
C PRO A 79 14.58 6.21 -5.41
N ALA A 80 14.06 6.74 -4.29
CA ALA A 80 14.49 6.34 -2.95
C ALA A 80 14.17 4.87 -2.65
N ILE A 81 12.96 4.40 -2.99
CA ILE A 81 12.58 2.99 -2.88
C ILE A 81 13.52 2.11 -3.69
N VAL A 82 13.77 2.44 -4.96
CA VAL A 82 14.68 1.68 -5.83
C VAL A 82 16.09 1.61 -5.27
N ALA A 83 16.61 2.73 -4.75
CA ALA A 83 17.93 2.76 -4.11
C ALA A 83 17.98 1.85 -2.88
N CYS A 84 17.00 1.97 -1.97
CA CYS A 84 16.89 1.15 -0.75
C CYS A 84 16.83 -0.36 -1.08
N VAL A 85 16.02 -0.75 -2.08
CA VAL A 85 15.88 -2.15 -2.49
C VAL A 85 17.17 -2.69 -3.13
N LYS A 86 17.90 -1.86 -3.89
CA LYS A 86 19.21 -2.21 -4.46
C LYS A 86 20.27 -2.38 -3.36
N GLU A 87 20.38 -1.45 -2.45
CA GLU A 87 21.32 -1.52 -1.32
C GLU A 87 21.02 -2.71 -0.40
N GLY A 88 19.75 -3.06 -0.23
CA GLY A 88 19.32 -4.23 0.52
C GLY A 88 19.48 -5.56 -0.23
N ASP A 89 20.11 -5.58 -1.42
CA ASP A 89 20.28 -6.76 -2.29
C ASP A 89 18.99 -7.57 -2.49
N ALA A 90 17.89 -6.84 -2.68
CA ALA A 90 16.55 -7.41 -2.87
C ALA A 90 16.00 -7.20 -4.29
N THR A 91 16.86 -6.81 -5.23
CA THR A 91 16.48 -6.65 -6.64
C THR A 91 16.39 -8.00 -7.34
N ASN A 92 15.35 -8.21 -8.13
CA ASN A 92 15.28 -9.29 -9.10
C ASN A 92 15.43 -8.68 -10.49
N THR A 93 16.62 -8.79 -11.05
CA THR A 93 16.88 -8.38 -12.43
C THR A 93 16.47 -9.51 -13.38
N LYS A 94 15.19 -9.64 -13.69
CA LYS A 94 14.77 -10.38 -14.86
C LYS A 94 14.75 -9.40 -16.04
N GLU A 95 15.58 -9.68 -17.05
CA GLU A 95 15.58 -9.01 -18.36
C GLU A 95 15.82 -7.48 -18.37
N GLY A 96 16.67 -6.98 -17.47
CA GLY A 96 17.10 -5.57 -17.51
C GLY A 96 16.10 -4.56 -16.95
N SER A 97 14.95 -4.99 -16.44
CA SER A 97 14.01 -4.13 -15.71
C SER A 97 14.08 -4.39 -14.20
N VAL A 98 14.06 -3.34 -13.41
CA VAL A 98 13.98 -3.42 -11.94
C VAL A 98 12.52 -3.47 -11.55
N GLY A 99 11.93 -4.67 -11.49
CA GLY A 99 10.62 -4.86 -10.89
C GLY A 99 10.71 -4.82 -9.36
N LEU A 100 9.84 -4.08 -8.70
CA LEU A 100 9.79 -3.97 -7.23
C LEU A 100 9.30 -5.25 -6.56
N GLN A 101 8.74 -6.22 -7.31
CA GLN A 101 8.14 -7.47 -6.80
C GLN A 101 7.10 -7.25 -5.68
N LEU A 102 6.55 -6.08 -5.62
CA LEU A 102 5.45 -5.70 -4.75
C LEU A 102 4.58 -4.68 -5.47
N GLN A 103 3.34 -4.64 -5.06
CA GLN A 103 2.40 -3.58 -5.39
C GLN A 103 1.81 -3.05 -4.09
N GLY A 104 1.30 -1.86 -4.11
CA GLY A 104 0.77 -1.29 -2.89
C GLY A 104 -0.04 -0.03 -3.07
N ILE A 105 -0.40 0.51 -1.93
CA ILE A 105 -0.99 1.83 -1.80
C ILE A 105 -0.09 2.58 -0.83
N PHE A 106 0.29 3.80 -1.15
CA PHE A 106 0.94 4.67 -0.19
C PHE A 106 0.08 5.90 0.08
N ALA A 107 0.15 6.40 1.30
CA ALA A 107 -0.58 7.58 1.72
C ALA A 107 0.33 8.58 2.44
N VAL A 108 0.13 9.86 2.18
CA VAL A 108 0.81 10.97 2.84
C VAL A 108 -0.16 12.14 2.99
N ARG A 109 -0.28 12.67 4.20
CA ARG A 109 -1.12 13.85 4.52
C ARG A 109 -2.55 13.73 3.98
N GLY A 110 -3.15 12.55 4.07
CA GLY A 110 -4.53 12.30 3.63
C GLY A 110 -4.73 12.14 2.11
N LEU A 111 -3.66 12.14 1.33
CA LEU A 111 -3.66 11.78 -0.08
C LEU A 111 -3.14 10.36 -0.24
N CYS A 112 -3.65 9.58 -1.19
CA CYS A 112 -3.08 8.28 -1.50
C CYS A 112 -3.02 7.99 -2.99
N ALA A 113 -2.14 7.05 -3.36
CA ALA A 113 -1.95 6.58 -4.71
C ALA A 113 -1.64 5.07 -4.71
N TYR A 114 -1.95 4.42 -5.82
CA TYR A 114 -1.51 3.07 -6.12
C TYR A 114 -0.07 3.08 -6.61
N LEU A 115 0.72 2.14 -6.12
CA LEU A 115 2.08 1.83 -6.53
C LEU A 115 2.08 0.48 -7.23
N ALA A 116 2.40 0.47 -8.53
CA ALA A 116 2.55 -0.74 -9.30
C ALA A 116 3.94 -1.37 -9.12
N ASP A 117 4.07 -2.63 -9.50
CA ASP A 117 5.31 -3.41 -9.38
C ASP A 117 6.44 -2.91 -10.31
N ASP A 118 6.11 -2.18 -11.37
CA ASP A 118 7.06 -1.50 -12.26
C ASP A 118 7.49 -0.11 -11.77
N GLY A 119 6.96 0.34 -10.61
CA GLY A 119 7.18 1.67 -10.05
C GLY A 119 6.22 2.75 -10.57
N SER A 120 5.24 2.39 -11.40
CA SER A 120 4.20 3.32 -11.83
C SER A 120 3.33 3.77 -10.66
N VAL A 121 2.93 5.04 -10.67
CA VAL A 121 2.07 5.66 -9.65
C VAL A 121 0.77 6.11 -10.28
N VAL A 122 -0.35 5.63 -9.74
CA VAL A 122 -1.68 5.87 -10.32
C VAL A 122 -2.64 6.43 -9.27
N LEU A 123 -3.36 7.50 -9.63
CA LEU A 123 -4.48 8.01 -8.84
C LEU A 123 -5.80 7.42 -9.36
N ASN A 124 -6.64 6.98 -8.44
CA ASN A 124 -8.02 6.62 -8.75
C ASN A 124 -8.91 7.84 -8.49
N SER A 125 -9.72 8.23 -9.49
CA SER A 125 -10.59 9.42 -9.40
C SER A 125 -11.70 9.29 -8.35
N GLU A 126 -12.08 8.06 -8.00
CA GLU A 126 -13.06 7.78 -6.94
C GLU A 126 -12.42 7.64 -5.56
N GLY A 127 -11.08 7.65 -5.50
CA GLY A 127 -10.34 7.47 -4.25
C GLY A 127 -10.46 6.06 -3.65
N LEU A 128 -10.78 5.06 -4.46
CA LEU A 128 -10.95 3.67 -4.04
C LEU A 128 -9.77 2.83 -4.55
N TYR A 129 -9.17 2.05 -3.66
CA TYR A 129 -7.99 1.25 -3.97
C TYR A 129 -8.09 -0.12 -3.32
N ALA A 130 -7.63 -1.14 -4.03
CA ALA A 130 -7.42 -2.47 -3.45
C ALA A 130 -6.20 -3.13 -4.08
N VAL A 131 -5.45 -3.89 -3.30
CA VAL A 131 -4.25 -4.63 -3.74
C VAL A 131 -4.21 -6.03 -3.14
N GLY A 132 -3.51 -6.91 -3.83
CA GLY A 132 -3.32 -8.30 -3.44
C GLY A 132 -4.32 -9.26 -4.10
N SER A 133 -4.30 -10.54 -3.67
CA SER A 133 -5.07 -11.62 -4.31
C SER A 133 -6.58 -11.45 -4.26
N GLY A 134 -7.10 -10.86 -3.18
CA GLY A 134 -8.54 -10.58 -3.02
C GLY A 134 -8.97 -9.20 -3.51
N SER A 135 -8.10 -8.47 -4.21
CA SER A 135 -8.35 -7.08 -4.61
C SER A 135 -9.59 -6.91 -5.50
N GLU A 136 -9.89 -7.86 -6.38
CA GLU A 136 -11.06 -7.79 -7.25
C GLU A 136 -12.38 -7.82 -6.45
N PHE A 137 -12.43 -8.64 -5.38
CA PHE A 137 -13.59 -8.67 -4.49
C PHE A 137 -13.69 -7.40 -3.66
N ALA A 138 -12.55 -6.93 -3.14
CA ALA A 138 -12.49 -5.75 -2.30
C ALA A 138 -12.85 -4.47 -3.06
N ILE A 139 -12.34 -4.28 -4.29
CA ILE A 139 -12.65 -3.08 -5.07
C ILE A 139 -14.13 -3.06 -5.49
N GLY A 140 -14.71 -4.21 -5.83
CA GLY A 140 -16.14 -4.31 -6.12
C GLY A 140 -17.01 -3.94 -4.91
N ALA A 141 -16.63 -4.38 -3.72
CA ALA A 141 -17.32 -4.04 -2.48
C ALA A 141 -17.20 -2.54 -2.16
N LEU A 142 -16.00 -1.95 -2.27
CA LEU A 142 -15.79 -0.51 -2.10
C LEU A 142 -16.64 0.31 -3.07
N ALA A 143 -16.66 -0.06 -4.36
CA ALA A 143 -17.46 0.62 -5.38
C ALA A 143 -18.97 0.55 -5.11
N HIS A 144 -19.42 -0.50 -4.42
CA HIS A 144 -20.80 -0.62 -3.95
C HIS A 144 -21.09 0.15 -2.65
N GLY A 145 -20.10 0.78 -2.06
CA GLY A 145 -20.23 1.64 -0.87
C GLY A 145 -19.85 1.00 0.46
N SER A 146 -19.29 -0.22 0.47
CA SER A 146 -18.77 -0.85 1.68
C SER A 146 -17.60 -0.06 2.28
N SER A 147 -17.42 -0.16 3.59
CA SER A 147 -16.20 0.31 4.24
C SER A 147 -14.99 -0.55 3.81
N PRO A 148 -13.75 -0.06 3.94
CA PRO A 148 -12.56 -0.87 3.68
C PRO A 148 -12.53 -2.18 4.49
N GLU A 149 -12.95 -2.14 5.76
CA GLU A 149 -13.03 -3.34 6.62
C GLU A 149 -14.02 -4.37 6.08
N GLU A 150 -15.23 -3.94 5.70
CA GLU A 150 -16.22 -4.83 5.08
C GLU A 150 -15.73 -5.37 3.74
N ALA A 151 -15.02 -4.57 2.94
CA ALA A 151 -14.46 -4.98 1.67
C ALA A 151 -13.43 -6.11 1.84
N VAL A 152 -12.52 -5.99 2.82
CA VAL A 152 -11.57 -7.06 3.15
C VAL A 152 -12.28 -8.28 3.72
N ALA A 153 -13.32 -8.11 4.54
CA ALA A 153 -14.12 -9.22 5.06
C ALA A 153 -14.86 -9.97 3.95
N ILE A 154 -15.36 -9.27 2.93
CA ILE A 154 -15.95 -9.88 1.74
C ILE A 154 -14.87 -10.66 0.97
N ALA A 155 -13.70 -10.07 0.72
CA ALA A 155 -12.60 -10.74 0.05
C ALA A 155 -12.17 -12.03 0.79
N ALA A 156 -12.11 -12.02 2.11
CA ALA A 156 -11.75 -13.18 2.93
C ALA A 156 -12.74 -14.37 2.80
N ARG A 157 -13.95 -14.15 2.29
CA ARG A 157 -14.93 -15.22 2.04
C ARG A 157 -14.70 -15.95 0.72
N TYR A 158 -14.06 -15.30 -0.25
CA TYR A 158 -13.95 -15.79 -1.63
C TYR A 158 -12.51 -16.02 -2.07
N ASP A 159 -11.54 -15.29 -1.49
CA ASP A 159 -10.11 -15.50 -1.72
C ASP A 159 -9.51 -16.38 -0.64
N SER A 160 -9.07 -17.57 -1.00
CA SER A 160 -8.46 -18.54 -0.06
C SER A 160 -7.16 -18.06 0.60
N TYR A 161 -6.54 -17.04 0.05
CA TYR A 161 -5.29 -16.47 0.55
C TYR A 161 -5.48 -15.28 1.48
N THR A 162 -6.67 -14.73 1.53
CA THR A 162 -7.06 -13.67 2.46
C THR A 162 -7.56 -14.28 3.77
N GLY A 163 -7.08 -13.79 4.91
CA GLY A 163 -7.55 -14.32 6.20
C GLY A 163 -6.79 -13.77 7.40
N GLY A 164 -7.04 -14.41 8.56
CA GLY A 164 -6.60 -13.89 9.85
C GLY A 164 -7.45 -12.70 10.32
N PRO A 165 -7.11 -12.07 11.45
CA PRO A 165 -7.74 -10.84 11.91
C PRO A 165 -7.62 -9.73 10.86
N ILE A 166 -8.70 -8.96 10.68
CA ILE A 166 -8.67 -7.75 9.86
C ILE A 166 -8.24 -6.58 10.76
N ARG A 167 -7.28 -5.80 10.29
CA ARG A 167 -6.82 -4.58 10.96
C ARG A 167 -7.17 -3.36 10.14
N THR A 168 -7.35 -2.23 10.82
CA THR A 168 -7.68 -0.93 10.22
C THR A 168 -6.66 0.12 10.63
N LEU A 169 -6.41 1.09 9.75
CA LEU A 169 -5.59 2.27 10.02
C LEU A 169 -6.22 3.49 9.36
N PHE A 170 -6.17 4.63 10.03
CA PHE A 170 -6.60 5.91 9.48
C PHE A 170 -5.44 6.88 9.39
N VAL A 171 -5.21 7.44 8.18
CA VAL A 171 -4.22 8.50 7.93
C VAL A 171 -4.96 9.81 7.74
N PRO A 172 -4.90 10.75 8.71
CA PRO A 172 -5.67 11.99 8.67
C PRO A 172 -5.18 12.93 7.55
N ASN A 173 -6.10 13.72 7.02
CA ASN A 173 -5.75 14.85 6.15
C ASN A 173 -5.24 16.02 7.02
N THR A 174 -3.94 16.26 6.99
CA THR A 174 -3.32 17.33 7.80
C THR A 174 -3.48 18.74 7.20
N LYS A 175 -4.06 18.87 6.01
CA LYS A 175 -4.33 20.17 5.38
C LYS A 175 -5.57 20.89 5.95
N GLU A 176 -6.44 20.17 6.68
CA GLU A 176 -7.67 20.75 7.28
C GLU A 176 -7.48 21.30 8.70
N THR A 177 -6.26 21.30 9.24
CA THR A 177 -6.00 21.72 10.64
C THR A 177 -5.40 23.14 10.76
N LYS A 178 -5.75 24.03 9.84
CA LYS A 178 -5.42 25.48 9.97
C LYS A 178 -6.65 26.35 9.79
#